data_a83ac668bb72aa40c735a15d7c3d2e26
#
_entry.id   a83ac668bb72aa40c735a15d7c3d2e26
#
_cell.length_a   1.000
_cell.length_b   1.000
_cell.length_c   1.000
_cell.angle_alpha   90.00
_cell.angle_beta   90.00
_cell.angle_gamma   90.00
#
_symmetry.space_group_name_H-M   'P 1'
#
loop_
_entity.id
_entity.type
_entity.pdbx_description
1 polymer ?
#
loop_
_entity_poly.entity_id
_entity_poly.type
_entity_poly.pdbx_seq_one_letter_code
_entity_poly.pdbx_strand_id
1 'polypeptide(L)'
;MQEGTPIKTILKSYFQEADIIPEEKQVKDAKVVYKAKKGAETEEDIKAKKAAQRARTFNGLTATEWTSMSKNVWNDLSSPRNKYQLEHGAVFPVKLAERLIKMYSRKGDAIFDPFLGIGSTMIAAQNLERHCIGTELNPYFAGIAKKWTEDNLGIFGNANIYHYKIVNDDCRHLEKYIRKDKIQLTVTSPPYADFIQKSLKDRKTVHKTSLIKHANNSTVKQYSKDEKDFGNLPYRTFLEEIKVILKANYEVTKKGGYSAWVVKDYRDTKNKIPYVPFHSDLARAGEEVGFKYHDLIVWDQTGQRRLVLLGYPSIFYTNQNCSFIVIFRKI
;
A
#
# COMPACT_ATOMS: atom_id res chain seq x y z
N MET A 1 -33.97 35.01 -28.41
CA MET A 1 -32.63 34.64 -27.90
C MET A 1 -32.43 35.40 -26.61
N GLN A 2 -32.56 34.72 -25.48
CA GLN A 2 -32.33 35.34 -24.16
C GLN A 2 -30.83 35.26 -23.88
N GLU A 3 -30.20 36.40 -23.69
CA GLU A 3 -28.79 36.50 -23.29
C GLU A 3 -28.59 35.84 -21.90
N GLY A 4 -27.67 34.92 -21.82
CA GLY A 4 -27.35 34.22 -20.60
C GLY A 4 -26.73 35.15 -19.55
N THR A 5 -27.23 35.11 -18.36
CA THR A 5 -26.74 35.87 -17.20
C THR A 5 -25.25 35.58 -16.97
N PRO A 6 -24.38 36.57 -16.84
CA PRO A 6 -22.95 36.36 -16.65
C PRO A 6 -22.66 35.55 -15.37
N ILE A 7 -21.75 34.59 -15.47
CA ILE A 7 -21.33 33.71 -14.35
C ILE A 7 -20.98 34.48 -13.05
N LYS A 8 -20.44 35.67 -13.16
CA LYS A 8 -20.17 36.58 -12.02
C LYS A 8 -21.45 36.96 -11.23
N THR A 9 -22.59 37.05 -11.86
CA THR A 9 -23.86 37.39 -11.20
C THR A 9 -24.43 36.18 -10.43
N ILE A 10 -24.19 34.97 -10.92
CA ILE A 10 -24.63 33.74 -10.26
C ILE A 10 -23.81 33.47 -9.00
N LEU A 11 -22.50 33.75 -9.01
CA LEU A 11 -21.63 33.54 -7.84
C LEU A 11 -21.95 34.52 -6.69
N LYS A 12 -22.35 35.76 -6.97
CA LYS A 12 -22.75 36.74 -5.96
C LYS A 12 -23.97 36.33 -5.13
N SER A 13 -24.82 35.43 -5.62
CA SER A 13 -26.00 34.95 -4.87
C SER A 13 -25.70 33.90 -3.81
N TYR A 14 -24.51 33.33 -3.81
CA TYR A 14 -24.10 32.22 -2.90
C TYR A 14 -23.12 32.64 -1.81
N PHE A 15 -22.46 33.82 -1.92
CA PHE A 15 -21.44 34.26 -0.96
C PHE A 15 -21.67 35.70 -0.52
N GLN A 16 -21.49 35.99 0.75
CA GLN A 16 -21.54 37.36 1.27
C GLN A 16 -20.32 38.16 0.80
N GLU A 17 -20.49 39.44 0.49
CA GLU A 17 -19.45 40.29 -0.15
C GLU A 17 -18.13 40.44 0.63
N ALA A 18 -18.06 40.00 1.88
CA ALA A 18 -16.88 40.12 2.72
C ALA A 18 -15.77 39.07 2.46
N ASP A 19 -16.08 37.98 1.75
CA ASP A 19 -15.16 36.84 1.66
C ASP A 19 -14.56 36.62 0.26
N ILE A 20 -14.83 37.50 -0.69
CA ILE A 20 -14.38 37.28 -2.07
C ILE A 20 -13.59 38.49 -2.55
N ILE A 21 -12.30 38.23 -2.76
CA ILE A 21 -11.28 38.98 -3.49
C ILE A 21 -10.43 39.90 -2.60
N PRO A 22 -9.16 39.53 -2.33
CA PRO A 22 -8.14 40.56 -2.09
C PRO A 22 -8.00 41.40 -3.36
N GLU A 23 -8.03 42.73 -3.21
CA GLU A 23 -7.71 43.65 -4.29
C GLU A 23 -6.48 43.17 -5.05
N GLU A 24 -6.58 43.16 -6.39
CA GLU A 24 -5.42 42.99 -7.27
C GLU A 24 -4.37 44.05 -6.89
N LYS A 25 -3.46 43.69 -5.98
CA LYS A 25 -2.19 44.39 -5.91
C LYS A 25 -1.52 44.15 -7.24
N GLN A 26 -1.44 45.21 -8.05
CA GLN A 26 -0.59 45.23 -9.22
C GLN A 26 0.77 44.64 -8.84
N VAL A 27 1.02 43.43 -9.29
CA VAL A 27 2.37 42.87 -9.22
C VAL A 27 3.20 43.73 -10.18
N LYS A 28 3.84 44.75 -9.64
CA LYS A 28 4.90 45.42 -10.36
C LYS A 28 5.86 44.34 -10.78
N ASP A 29 6.15 44.27 -12.08
CA ASP A 29 7.11 43.35 -12.70
C ASP A 29 8.37 43.29 -11.84
N ALA A 30 8.42 42.30 -10.96
CA ALA A 30 9.65 41.89 -10.34
C ALA A 30 10.45 41.27 -11.47
N LYS A 31 11.33 42.02 -12.13
CA LYS A 31 12.39 41.47 -12.95
C LYS A 31 13.09 40.42 -12.10
N VAL A 32 12.77 39.17 -12.33
CA VAL A 32 13.52 38.04 -11.81
C VAL A 32 14.88 38.14 -12.50
N VAL A 33 15.80 38.81 -11.82
CA VAL A 33 17.20 38.82 -12.23
C VAL A 33 17.69 37.41 -12.01
N TYR A 34 17.64 36.60 -13.07
CA TYR A 34 18.38 35.36 -13.11
C TYR A 34 19.86 35.73 -12.96
N LYS A 35 20.39 35.62 -11.74
CA LYS A 35 21.85 35.65 -11.56
C LYS A 35 22.42 34.58 -12.48
N ALA A 36 23.20 34.98 -13.48
CA ALA A 36 23.91 34.08 -14.35
C ALA A 36 24.60 33.03 -13.49
N LYS A 37 24.33 31.76 -13.77
CA LYS A 37 24.92 30.63 -13.06
C LYS A 37 26.45 30.77 -13.16
N LYS A 38 27.11 30.90 -12.04
CA LYS A 38 28.55 30.59 -11.93
C LYS A 38 28.78 29.22 -12.52
N GLY A 39 29.78 29.08 -13.38
CA GLY A 39 30.24 27.93 -14.12
C GLY A 39 29.44 26.62 -14.02
N ALA A 40 29.38 25.86 -15.06
CA ALA A 40 28.69 24.57 -15.07
C ALA A 40 29.17 23.73 -13.88
N GLU A 41 28.22 23.29 -13.02
CA GLU A 41 28.52 22.42 -11.89
C GLU A 41 29.14 21.12 -12.44
N THR A 42 30.24 20.70 -11.84
CA THR A 42 30.87 19.43 -12.19
C THR A 42 30.02 18.25 -11.74
N GLU A 43 30.21 17.07 -12.35
CA GLU A 43 29.51 15.86 -11.89
C GLU A 43 29.81 15.55 -10.41
N GLU A 44 31.00 15.87 -9.93
CA GLU A 44 31.42 15.72 -8.54
C GLU A 44 30.64 16.67 -7.60
N ASP A 45 30.45 17.94 -8.01
CA ASP A 45 29.63 18.89 -7.25
C ASP A 45 28.18 18.44 -7.13
N ILE A 46 27.60 17.92 -8.21
CA ILE A 46 26.24 17.38 -8.24
C ILE A 46 26.14 16.15 -7.31
N LYS A 47 27.14 15.28 -7.36
CA LYS A 47 27.20 14.08 -6.51
C LYS A 47 27.32 14.45 -5.02
N ALA A 48 28.18 15.40 -4.70
CA ALA A 48 28.36 15.90 -3.34
C ALA A 48 27.07 16.55 -2.80
N LYS A 49 26.38 17.38 -3.59
CA LYS A 49 25.09 17.98 -3.23
C LYS A 49 24.01 16.95 -2.97
N LYS A 50 23.91 15.93 -3.83
CA LYS A 50 22.96 14.81 -3.63
C LYS A 50 23.29 14.03 -2.35
N ALA A 51 24.56 13.74 -2.09
CA ALA A 51 25.00 13.07 -0.87
C ALA A 51 24.63 13.88 0.40
N ALA A 52 24.85 15.18 0.39
CA ALA A 52 24.48 16.08 1.48
C ALA A 52 22.94 16.13 1.69
N GLN A 53 22.15 16.14 0.63
CA GLN A 53 20.69 16.05 0.74
C GLN A 53 20.26 14.71 1.37
N ARG A 54 20.81 13.59 0.90
CA ARG A 54 20.51 12.26 1.44
C ARG A 54 20.84 12.12 2.92
N ALA A 55 21.92 12.73 3.37
CA ALA A 55 22.34 12.70 4.77
C ALA A 55 21.33 13.40 5.70
N ARG A 56 20.65 14.46 5.21
CA ARG A 56 19.71 15.27 5.99
C ARG A 56 18.28 14.73 6.03
N THR A 57 17.89 13.87 5.10
CA THR A 57 16.53 13.33 5.02
C THR A 57 16.40 12.04 5.82
N PHE A 58 15.24 11.78 6.42
CA PHE A 58 15.03 10.59 7.26
C PHE A 58 15.09 9.28 6.47
N ASN A 59 14.80 9.32 5.18
CA ASN A 59 14.74 8.15 4.28
C ASN A 59 15.93 8.07 3.30
N GLY A 60 16.84 9.03 3.32
CA GLY A 60 17.98 9.07 2.43
C GLY A 60 17.65 9.44 0.98
N LEU A 61 16.45 9.98 0.68
CA LEU A 61 16.06 10.43 -0.65
C LEU A 61 16.42 11.90 -0.87
N THR A 62 16.77 12.25 -2.12
CA THR A 62 16.83 13.65 -2.54
C THR A 62 15.42 14.20 -2.76
N ALA A 63 15.27 15.54 -2.81
CA ALA A 63 13.99 16.19 -3.09
C ALA A 63 13.37 15.72 -4.42
N THR A 64 14.20 15.57 -5.47
CA THR A 64 13.74 15.09 -6.79
C THR A 64 13.22 13.64 -6.73
N GLU A 65 13.93 12.76 -6.02
CA GLU A 65 13.50 11.36 -5.85
C GLU A 65 12.20 11.29 -5.05
N TRP A 66 12.10 12.05 -3.96
CA TRP A 66 10.87 12.14 -3.18
C TRP A 66 9.70 12.61 -4.05
N THR A 67 9.85 13.73 -4.76
CA THR A 67 8.79 14.30 -5.61
C THR A 67 8.33 13.30 -6.67
N SER A 68 9.23 12.52 -7.27
CA SER A 68 8.87 11.52 -8.28
C SER A 68 8.04 10.36 -7.71
N MET A 69 8.26 9.99 -6.43
CA MET A 69 7.61 8.87 -5.77
C MET A 69 6.36 9.26 -4.96
N SER A 70 6.25 10.54 -4.54
CA SER A 70 5.22 11.02 -3.63
C SER A 70 3.86 11.34 -4.27
N LYS A 71 3.63 10.88 -5.49
CA LYS A 71 2.29 10.93 -6.09
C LYS A 71 1.33 10.09 -5.25
N ASN A 72 0.12 10.57 -5.04
CA ASN A 72 -0.91 9.82 -4.31
C ASN A 72 -1.70 8.82 -5.18
N VAL A 73 -1.51 8.82 -6.49
CA VAL A 73 -2.05 7.81 -7.41
C VAL A 73 -0.90 7.10 -8.12
N TRP A 74 -0.81 5.79 -7.93
CA TRP A 74 0.22 4.94 -8.52
C TRP A 74 -0.39 4.02 -9.57
N ASN A 75 -0.05 4.20 -10.83
CA ASN A 75 -0.51 3.39 -11.96
C ASN A 75 0.64 2.67 -12.70
N ASP A 76 1.87 2.82 -12.21
CA ASP A 76 3.12 2.38 -12.83
C ASP A 76 3.76 1.15 -12.15
N LEU A 77 2.99 0.43 -11.32
CA LEU A 77 3.49 -0.71 -10.54
C LEU A 77 3.27 -2.07 -11.20
N SER A 78 2.89 -2.09 -12.48
CA SER A 78 2.73 -3.33 -13.21
C SER A 78 4.06 -4.06 -13.36
N SER A 79 4.08 -5.35 -13.06
CA SER A 79 5.21 -6.23 -13.31
C SER A 79 4.72 -7.65 -13.56
N PRO A 80 5.39 -8.41 -14.45
CA PRO A 80 5.12 -9.84 -14.60
C PRO A 80 5.29 -10.56 -13.27
N ARG A 81 4.41 -11.51 -12.99
CA ARG A 81 4.54 -12.38 -11.81
C ARG A 81 5.61 -13.43 -12.06
N ASN A 82 6.47 -13.63 -11.08
CA ASN A 82 7.42 -14.74 -11.10
C ASN A 82 6.77 -16.07 -10.65
N LYS A 83 7.51 -17.18 -10.72
CA LYS A 83 7.04 -18.52 -10.34
C LYS A 83 6.44 -18.55 -8.93
N TYR A 84 7.03 -17.85 -7.93
CA TYR A 84 6.54 -17.82 -6.56
C TYR A 84 5.22 -17.06 -6.42
N GLN A 85 5.11 -15.90 -7.08
CA GLN A 85 3.90 -15.08 -7.05
C GLN A 85 2.70 -15.75 -7.73
N LEU A 86 2.95 -16.64 -8.69
CA LEU A 86 1.90 -17.45 -9.32
C LEU A 86 1.30 -18.48 -8.37
N GLU A 87 2.09 -19.03 -7.44
CA GLU A 87 1.63 -20.03 -6.45
C GLU A 87 0.57 -19.48 -5.48
N HIS A 88 0.68 -18.20 -5.08
CA HIS A 88 -0.25 -17.59 -4.12
C HIS A 88 -1.47 -16.92 -4.79
N GLY A 89 -1.30 -16.36 -5.96
CA GLY A 89 -2.37 -15.72 -6.74
C GLY A 89 -2.86 -14.35 -6.24
N ALA A 90 -2.68 -13.99 -4.98
CA ALA A 90 -3.19 -12.76 -4.36
C ALA A 90 -2.10 -11.99 -3.61
N VAL A 91 -1.04 -11.59 -4.32
CA VAL A 91 0.07 -10.83 -3.76
C VAL A 91 0.25 -9.50 -4.46
N PHE A 92 0.73 -8.51 -3.73
CA PHE A 92 1.15 -7.25 -4.35
C PHE A 92 2.56 -7.38 -4.99
N PRO A 93 2.86 -6.56 -6.01
CA PRO A 93 4.17 -6.59 -6.66
C PRO A 93 5.30 -6.21 -5.71
N VAL A 94 6.48 -6.83 -5.86
CA VAL A 94 7.70 -6.45 -5.12
C VAL A 94 7.99 -4.94 -5.29
N LYS A 95 7.81 -4.38 -6.48
CA LYS A 95 7.98 -2.94 -6.77
C LYS A 95 7.14 -2.02 -5.89
N LEU A 96 5.93 -2.45 -5.47
CA LEU A 96 5.09 -1.68 -4.55
C LEU A 96 5.76 -1.60 -3.18
N ALA A 97 6.19 -2.74 -2.63
CA ALA A 97 6.90 -2.80 -1.36
C ALA A 97 8.22 -2.02 -1.43
N GLU A 98 8.98 -2.15 -2.52
CA GLU A 98 10.23 -1.40 -2.72
C GLU A 98 9.99 0.12 -2.68
N ARG A 99 8.92 0.62 -3.32
CA ARG A 99 8.59 2.04 -3.28
C ARG A 99 8.28 2.52 -1.87
N LEU A 100 7.43 1.79 -1.13
CA LEU A 100 7.10 2.10 0.26
C LEU A 100 8.35 2.05 1.15
N ILE A 101 9.20 1.02 1.01
CA ILE A 101 10.43 0.87 1.78
C ILE A 101 11.39 2.04 1.51
N LYS A 102 11.55 2.45 0.24
CA LYS A 102 12.37 3.63 -0.11
C LYS A 102 11.81 4.92 0.50
N MET A 103 10.49 5.10 0.46
CA MET A 103 9.84 6.32 0.96
C MET A 103 9.91 6.45 2.48
N TYR A 104 9.79 5.35 3.23
CA TYR A 104 9.57 5.40 4.68
C TYR A 104 10.67 4.76 5.53
N SER A 105 11.80 4.36 4.93
CA SER A 105 12.93 3.79 5.66
C SER A 105 14.28 4.11 5.04
N ARG A 106 15.36 3.92 5.80
CA ARG A 106 16.75 3.95 5.33
C ARG A 106 17.33 2.54 5.21
N LYS A 107 18.43 2.43 4.48
CA LYS A 107 19.31 1.26 4.49
C LYS A 107 19.66 0.87 5.94
N GLY A 108 19.52 -0.41 6.28
CA GLY A 108 19.74 -0.92 7.62
C GLY A 108 18.56 -0.78 8.59
N ASP A 109 17.47 -0.13 8.21
CA ASP A 109 16.26 -0.11 9.04
C ASP A 109 15.55 -1.47 9.05
N ALA A 110 14.75 -1.72 10.09
CA ALA A 110 13.94 -2.93 10.22
C ALA A 110 12.55 -2.75 9.61
N ILE A 111 12.20 -3.66 8.70
CA ILE A 111 10.89 -3.77 8.05
C ILE A 111 10.13 -4.95 8.67
N PHE A 112 8.82 -4.84 8.77
CA PHE A 112 7.94 -5.88 9.27
C PHE A 112 6.77 -6.15 8.33
N ASP A 113 6.37 -7.42 8.21
CA ASP A 113 5.15 -7.83 7.52
C ASP A 113 4.41 -8.90 8.35
N PRO A 114 3.30 -8.55 9.05
CA PRO A 114 2.51 -9.50 9.83
C PRO A 114 1.74 -10.53 8.98
N PHE A 115 1.57 -10.29 7.69
CA PHE A 115 0.87 -11.17 6.76
C PHE A 115 1.75 -11.46 5.55
N LEU A 116 2.92 -12.06 5.80
CA LEU A 116 4.02 -12.17 4.84
C LEU A 116 3.65 -12.88 3.53
N GLY A 117 2.71 -13.84 3.58
CA GLY A 117 2.40 -14.68 2.44
C GLY A 117 3.65 -15.38 1.92
N ILE A 118 3.92 -15.21 0.64
CA ILE A 118 5.10 -15.80 -0.01
C ILE A 118 6.34 -14.88 0.03
N GLY A 119 6.29 -13.71 0.70
CA GLY A 119 7.48 -12.92 0.98
C GLY A 119 7.78 -11.73 0.05
N SER A 120 6.81 -11.14 -0.65
CA SER A 120 7.07 -9.96 -1.52
C SER A 120 7.76 -8.82 -0.75
N THR A 121 7.34 -8.54 0.49
CA THR A 121 7.97 -7.54 1.36
C THR A 121 9.40 -7.93 1.73
N MET A 122 9.63 -9.21 2.01
CA MET A 122 10.96 -9.75 2.34
C MET A 122 11.96 -9.54 1.20
N ILE A 123 11.56 -9.87 -0.03
CA ILE A 123 12.37 -9.68 -1.23
C ILE A 123 12.66 -8.19 -1.46
N ALA A 124 11.65 -7.33 -1.31
CA ALA A 124 11.83 -5.89 -1.44
C ALA A 124 12.83 -5.33 -0.41
N ALA A 125 12.78 -5.82 0.84
CA ALA A 125 13.73 -5.44 1.88
C ALA A 125 15.15 -5.91 1.56
N GLN A 126 15.31 -7.12 1.02
CA GLN A 126 16.60 -7.65 0.57
C GLN A 126 17.20 -6.78 -0.54
N ASN A 127 16.42 -6.50 -1.59
CA ASN A 127 16.85 -5.69 -2.74
C ASN A 127 17.31 -4.29 -2.33
N LEU A 128 16.81 -3.81 -1.20
CA LEU A 128 17.06 -2.46 -0.71
C LEU A 128 17.98 -2.41 0.53
N GLU A 129 18.55 -3.55 0.92
CA GLU A 129 19.47 -3.64 2.07
C GLU A 129 18.84 -3.17 3.40
N ARG A 130 17.66 -3.69 3.72
CA ARG A 130 16.97 -3.50 5.00
C ARG A 130 16.85 -4.84 5.72
N HIS A 131 16.86 -4.82 7.06
CA HIS A 131 16.44 -5.98 7.84
C HIS A 131 14.95 -6.24 7.62
N CYS A 132 14.53 -7.49 7.65
CA CYS A 132 13.10 -7.82 7.56
C CYS A 132 12.74 -9.00 8.46
N ILE A 133 11.61 -8.86 9.13
CA ILE A 133 10.92 -9.95 9.79
C ILE A 133 9.50 -10.06 9.26
N GLY A 134 9.02 -11.27 9.05
CA GLY A 134 7.64 -11.50 8.64
C GLY A 134 7.03 -12.71 9.32
N THR A 135 5.74 -12.65 9.60
CA THR A 135 4.95 -13.77 10.12
C THR A 135 4.01 -14.30 9.03
N GLU A 136 3.86 -15.62 8.96
CA GLU A 136 2.94 -16.29 8.04
C GLU A 136 2.32 -17.51 8.76
N LEU A 137 0.98 -17.54 8.80
CA LEU A 137 0.24 -18.60 9.49
C LEU A 137 0.32 -19.93 8.73
N ASN A 138 0.22 -19.87 7.40
CA ASN A 138 0.20 -21.08 6.56
C ASN A 138 1.63 -21.60 6.33
N PRO A 139 1.98 -22.80 6.82
CA PRO A 139 3.32 -23.35 6.69
C PRO A 139 3.75 -23.58 5.22
N TYR A 140 2.81 -23.81 4.32
CA TYR A 140 3.11 -23.93 2.89
C TYR A 140 3.61 -22.61 2.31
N PHE A 141 2.94 -21.48 2.58
CA PHE A 141 3.37 -20.17 2.12
C PHE A 141 4.64 -19.69 2.83
N ALA A 142 4.78 -19.97 4.12
CA ALA A 142 6.03 -19.72 4.85
C ALA A 142 7.23 -20.47 4.24
N GLY A 143 7.02 -21.72 3.81
CA GLY A 143 8.03 -22.50 3.09
C GLY A 143 8.40 -21.90 1.72
N ILE A 144 7.42 -21.40 0.96
CA ILE A 144 7.67 -20.69 -0.30
C ILE A 144 8.46 -19.39 -0.03
N ALA A 145 8.04 -18.61 0.97
CA ALA A 145 8.73 -17.38 1.33
C ALA A 145 10.20 -17.63 1.70
N LYS A 146 10.47 -18.68 2.47
CA LYS A 146 11.83 -19.08 2.83
C LYS A 146 12.65 -19.42 1.58
N LYS A 147 12.14 -20.26 0.71
CA LYS A 147 12.82 -20.64 -0.53
C LYS A 147 13.10 -19.44 -1.42
N TRP A 148 12.12 -18.56 -1.61
CA TRP A 148 12.31 -17.35 -2.42
C TRP A 148 13.34 -16.40 -1.81
N THR A 149 13.32 -16.26 -0.49
CA THR A 149 14.31 -15.46 0.26
C THR A 149 15.75 -16.00 0.06
N GLU A 150 15.92 -17.31 0.16
CA GLU A 150 17.21 -18.00 -0.04
C GLU A 150 17.71 -17.87 -1.49
N ASP A 151 16.82 -18.12 -2.48
CA ASP A 151 17.16 -17.99 -3.90
C ASP A 151 17.57 -16.53 -4.24
N ASN A 152 16.91 -15.53 -3.67
CA ASN A 152 17.22 -14.13 -3.90
C ASN A 152 18.56 -13.72 -3.26
N LEU A 153 18.88 -14.23 -2.06
CA LEU A 153 20.17 -13.98 -1.41
C LEU A 153 21.34 -14.56 -2.20
N GLY A 154 21.18 -15.73 -2.82
CA GLY A 154 22.18 -16.36 -3.66
C GLY A 154 22.59 -15.50 -4.86
N ILE A 155 21.69 -14.63 -5.34
CA ILE A 155 21.96 -13.71 -6.46
C ILE A 155 22.77 -12.49 -6.01
N PHE A 156 22.54 -11.97 -4.80
CA PHE A 156 23.11 -10.70 -4.34
C PHE A 156 24.38 -10.83 -3.47
N GLY A 157 24.77 -12.03 -3.02
CA GLY A 157 26.03 -12.26 -2.31
C GLY A 157 26.19 -11.58 -0.93
N ASN A 158 25.24 -10.76 -0.49
CA ASN A 158 25.33 -9.93 0.72
C ASN A 158 24.60 -10.53 1.94
N ALA A 159 24.56 -11.85 2.04
CA ALA A 159 23.76 -12.58 3.01
C ALA A 159 24.07 -12.30 4.50
N ASN A 160 25.23 -11.71 4.82
CA ASN A 160 25.72 -11.68 6.20
C ASN A 160 25.53 -10.35 6.95
N ILE A 161 25.05 -9.29 6.29
CA ILE A 161 24.94 -7.94 6.89
C ILE A 161 23.53 -7.66 7.40
N TYR A 162 22.50 -8.16 6.67
CA TYR A 162 21.10 -7.90 7.00
C TYR A 162 20.41 -9.17 7.49
N HIS A 163 19.56 -9.02 8.50
CA HIS A 163 18.84 -10.15 9.09
C HIS A 163 17.46 -10.29 8.47
N TYR A 164 17.17 -11.50 7.99
CA TYR A 164 15.88 -11.89 7.40
C TYR A 164 15.29 -13.05 8.20
N LYS A 165 14.14 -12.83 8.82
CA LYS A 165 13.49 -13.82 9.67
C LYS A 165 12.05 -14.07 9.21
N ILE A 166 11.76 -15.31 8.90
CA ILE A 166 10.39 -15.77 8.59
C ILE A 166 9.92 -16.63 9.77
N VAL A 167 8.79 -16.27 10.34
CA VAL A 167 8.19 -16.95 11.49
C VAL A 167 6.87 -17.57 11.03
N ASN A 168 6.79 -18.91 11.12
CA ASN A 168 5.53 -19.58 10.88
C ASN A 168 4.72 -19.64 12.18
N ASP A 169 3.96 -18.58 12.43
CA ASP A 169 3.09 -18.42 13.60
C ASP A 169 1.99 -17.39 13.29
N ASP A 170 1.04 -17.29 14.21
CA ASP A 170 0.01 -16.29 14.22
C ASP A 170 0.58 -14.89 14.49
N CYS A 171 0.25 -13.93 13.66
CA CYS A 171 0.73 -12.55 13.78
C CYS A 171 0.22 -11.84 15.05
N ARG A 172 -0.74 -12.39 15.77
CA ARG A 172 -1.17 -11.90 17.08
C ARG A 172 -0.11 -12.09 18.17
N HIS A 173 0.85 -12.99 17.95
CA HIS A 173 1.93 -13.31 18.89
C HIS A 173 3.24 -12.58 18.60
N LEU A 174 3.19 -11.45 17.89
CA LEU A 174 4.42 -10.79 17.42
C LEU A 174 5.33 -10.29 18.54
N GLU A 175 4.82 -10.07 19.75
CA GLU A 175 5.61 -9.71 20.92
C GLU A 175 6.62 -10.77 21.35
N LYS A 176 6.43 -12.03 20.94
CA LYS A 176 7.41 -13.12 21.14
C LYS A 176 8.67 -12.95 20.28
N TYR A 177 8.55 -12.22 19.18
CA TYR A 177 9.59 -12.17 18.13
C TYR A 177 10.20 -10.79 17.93
N ILE A 178 9.47 -9.73 18.28
CA ILE A 178 9.85 -8.34 18.03
C ILE A 178 9.73 -7.54 19.32
N ARG A 179 10.82 -6.88 19.71
CA ARG A 179 10.82 -5.95 20.86
C ARG A 179 10.13 -4.65 20.48
N LYS A 180 9.61 -3.93 21.50
CA LYS A 180 9.02 -2.60 21.34
C LYS A 180 9.98 -1.63 20.65
N ASP A 181 9.42 -0.70 19.87
CA ASP A 181 10.12 0.41 19.23
C ASP A 181 11.33 -0.02 18.35
N LYS A 182 11.23 -1.15 17.64
CA LYS A 182 12.28 -1.66 16.74
C LYS A 182 11.98 -1.50 15.27
N ILE A 183 10.71 -1.47 14.87
CA ILE A 183 10.30 -1.45 13.48
C ILE A 183 10.22 -0.01 12.96
N GLN A 184 10.93 0.27 11.88
CA GLN A 184 10.86 1.55 11.18
C GLN A 184 9.63 1.63 10.28
N LEU A 185 9.33 0.53 9.58
CA LEU A 185 8.22 0.48 8.65
C LEU A 185 7.59 -0.92 8.64
N THR A 186 6.28 -0.97 8.77
CA THR A 186 5.49 -2.13 8.41
C THR A 186 4.95 -1.95 7.00
N VAL A 187 5.07 -2.99 6.14
CA VAL A 187 4.43 -3.06 4.82
C VAL A 187 3.67 -4.36 4.75
N THR A 188 2.37 -4.29 4.60
CA THR A 188 1.53 -5.49 4.69
C THR A 188 0.23 -5.40 3.89
N SER A 189 -0.38 -6.56 3.64
CA SER A 189 -1.73 -6.69 3.09
C SER A 189 -2.45 -7.80 3.83
N PRO A 190 -3.41 -7.47 4.70
CA PRO A 190 -4.15 -8.50 5.44
C PRO A 190 -5.04 -9.33 4.50
N PRO A 191 -5.41 -10.55 4.87
CA PRO A 191 -6.47 -11.28 4.18
C PRO A 191 -7.78 -10.48 4.27
N TYR A 192 -8.64 -10.67 3.27
CA TYR A 192 -9.92 -9.92 3.21
C TYR A 192 -11.04 -10.76 3.78
N ALA A 193 -11.27 -10.79 5.08
CA ALA A 193 -12.39 -11.48 5.72
C ALA A 193 -12.88 -12.71 4.90
N ASP A 194 -14.15 -13.05 4.93
CA ASP A 194 -14.72 -14.15 4.13
C ASP A 194 -14.90 -13.83 2.61
N PHE A 195 -14.39 -12.66 2.16
CA PHE A 195 -14.53 -12.18 0.78
C PHE A 195 -13.93 -13.15 -0.25
N ILE A 196 -12.78 -13.76 0.02
CA ILE A 196 -12.15 -14.69 -0.92
C ILE A 196 -13.00 -15.94 -1.09
N GLN A 197 -13.54 -16.48 0.00
CA GLN A 197 -14.43 -17.64 -0.06
C GLN A 197 -15.72 -17.33 -0.83
N LYS A 198 -16.31 -16.15 -0.58
CA LYS A 198 -17.50 -15.69 -1.30
C LYS A 198 -17.20 -15.51 -2.79
N SER A 199 -16.10 -14.87 -3.14
CA SER A 199 -15.66 -14.68 -4.53
C SER A 199 -15.38 -16.00 -5.26
N LEU A 200 -14.83 -16.99 -4.59
CA LEU A 200 -14.59 -18.32 -5.18
C LEU A 200 -15.90 -19.10 -5.41
N LYS A 201 -16.88 -18.97 -4.50
CA LYS A 201 -18.22 -19.56 -4.67
C LYS A 201 -18.97 -18.90 -5.82
N ASP A 202 -18.94 -17.58 -5.92
CA ASP A 202 -19.62 -16.82 -6.98
C ASP A 202 -19.04 -17.14 -8.36
N ARG A 203 -17.72 -17.30 -8.48
CA ARG A 203 -17.08 -17.73 -9.74
C ARG A 203 -17.53 -19.12 -10.21
N LYS A 204 -17.79 -20.05 -9.28
CA LYS A 204 -18.29 -21.40 -9.62
C LYS A 204 -19.73 -21.37 -10.09
N THR A 205 -20.56 -20.43 -9.62
CA THR A 205 -21.98 -20.35 -9.92
C THR A 205 -22.31 -19.48 -11.14
N VAL A 206 -21.64 -18.34 -11.30
CA VAL A 206 -21.94 -17.35 -12.35
C VAL A 206 -21.26 -17.64 -13.69
N HIS A 207 -20.15 -18.36 -13.70
CA HIS A 207 -19.34 -18.62 -14.91
C HIS A 207 -19.53 -19.99 -15.54
N LYS A 208 -20.73 -20.57 -15.48
CA LYS A 208 -21.06 -21.76 -16.30
C LYS A 208 -21.09 -21.48 -17.80
N THR A 209 -21.15 -20.24 -18.23
CA THR A 209 -21.18 -19.81 -19.64
C THR A 209 -19.82 -19.27 -20.10
N SER A 210 -18.98 -20.10 -20.52
CA SER A 210 -18.19 -20.35 -21.70
C SER A 210 -17.02 -19.47 -22.14
N LEU A 211 -16.97 -18.18 -22.12
CA LEU A 211 -15.90 -17.41 -22.79
C LEU A 211 -14.70 -17.04 -21.88
N ILE A 212 -14.76 -17.32 -20.60
CA ILE A 212 -13.75 -16.92 -19.62
C ILE A 212 -12.88 -18.10 -19.15
N LYS A 213 -13.12 -19.31 -19.66
CA LYS A 213 -12.37 -20.51 -19.28
C LYS A 213 -10.85 -20.43 -19.53
N HIS A 214 -10.40 -19.57 -20.45
CA HIS A 214 -8.99 -19.49 -20.84
C HIS A 214 -8.19 -18.36 -20.20
N ALA A 215 -8.82 -17.43 -19.45
CA ALA A 215 -8.10 -16.29 -18.90
C ALA A 215 -7.74 -16.42 -17.41
N ASN A 216 -8.20 -17.46 -16.71
CA ASN A 216 -8.08 -17.56 -15.25
C ASN A 216 -7.48 -18.88 -14.78
N ASN A 217 -6.21 -19.15 -15.12
CA ASN A 217 -5.40 -20.12 -14.40
C ASN A 217 -4.85 -19.58 -13.07
N SER A 218 -5.30 -18.43 -12.58
CA SER A 218 -4.99 -17.99 -11.22
C SER A 218 -5.94 -18.72 -10.27
N THR A 219 -5.54 -19.88 -9.82
CA THR A 219 -6.15 -20.56 -8.68
C THR A 219 -5.80 -19.79 -7.42
N VAL A 220 -6.58 -18.74 -7.10
CA VAL A 220 -6.56 -18.18 -5.74
C VAL A 220 -7.03 -19.29 -4.82
N LYS A 221 -6.10 -19.92 -4.13
CA LYS A 221 -6.41 -20.94 -3.13
C LYS A 221 -6.91 -20.24 -1.87
N GLN A 222 -7.81 -20.87 -1.13
CA GLN A 222 -8.14 -20.47 0.23
C GLN A 222 -6.83 -20.41 1.04
N TYR A 223 -6.61 -19.33 1.80
CA TYR A 223 -5.35 -19.16 2.53
C TYR A 223 -5.10 -20.31 3.51
N SER A 224 -6.12 -20.69 4.29
CA SER A 224 -6.06 -21.77 5.25
C SER A 224 -7.48 -22.27 5.57
N LYS A 225 -7.58 -23.47 6.14
CA LYS A 225 -8.81 -23.98 6.78
C LYS A 225 -8.79 -23.74 8.29
N ASP A 226 -7.75 -23.10 8.82
CA ASP A 226 -7.60 -22.81 10.22
C ASP A 226 -8.66 -21.78 10.66
N GLU A 227 -9.34 -22.02 11.78
CA GLU A 227 -10.32 -21.09 12.36
C GLU A 227 -9.66 -19.75 12.76
N LYS A 228 -8.36 -19.74 12.99
CA LYS A 228 -7.54 -18.55 13.28
C LYS A 228 -7.27 -17.69 12.04
N ASP A 229 -7.55 -18.20 10.84
CA ASP A 229 -7.34 -17.45 9.61
C ASP A 229 -8.37 -16.33 9.48
N PHE A 230 -7.91 -15.10 9.48
CA PHE A 230 -8.75 -13.89 9.32
C PHE A 230 -9.62 -13.92 8.06
N GLY A 231 -9.17 -14.61 7.02
CA GLY A 231 -9.92 -14.83 5.79
C GLY A 231 -11.19 -15.67 5.94
N ASN A 232 -11.45 -16.21 7.13
CA ASN A 232 -12.63 -17.00 7.45
C ASN A 232 -13.64 -16.25 8.33
N LEU A 233 -13.27 -15.07 8.86
CA LEU A 233 -14.06 -14.33 9.85
C LEU A 233 -15.13 -13.44 9.21
N PRO A 234 -16.31 -13.27 9.86
CA PRO A 234 -17.24 -12.20 9.51
C PRO A 234 -16.58 -10.82 9.64
N TYR A 235 -16.99 -9.87 8.80
CA TYR A 235 -16.30 -8.59 8.67
C TYR A 235 -16.10 -7.82 9.99
N ARG A 236 -17.11 -7.79 10.86
CA ARG A 236 -17.00 -7.12 12.18
C ARG A 236 -15.95 -7.78 13.07
N THR A 237 -15.99 -9.10 13.19
CA THR A 237 -15.00 -9.87 13.96
C THR A 237 -13.61 -9.70 13.35
N PHE A 238 -13.51 -9.72 12.03
CA PHE A 238 -12.28 -9.44 11.31
C PHE A 238 -11.70 -8.06 11.68
N LEU A 239 -12.51 -7.00 11.74
CA LEU A 239 -12.04 -5.67 12.14
C LEU A 239 -11.53 -5.62 13.57
N GLU A 240 -12.17 -6.31 14.52
CA GLU A 240 -11.68 -6.39 15.91
C GLU A 240 -10.32 -7.11 15.98
N GLU A 241 -10.15 -8.20 15.24
CA GLU A 241 -8.86 -8.89 15.15
C GLU A 241 -7.79 -8.01 14.49
N ILE A 242 -8.15 -7.24 13.45
CA ILE A 242 -7.23 -6.26 12.84
C ILE A 242 -6.81 -5.18 13.84
N LYS A 243 -7.69 -4.74 14.74
CA LYS A 243 -7.32 -3.80 15.82
C LYS A 243 -6.29 -4.40 16.77
N VAL A 244 -6.41 -5.69 17.11
CA VAL A 244 -5.40 -6.39 17.93
C VAL A 244 -4.02 -6.33 17.24
N ILE A 245 -3.98 -6.65 15.94
CA ILE A 245 -2.72 -6.59 15.17
C ILE A 245 -2.20 -5.16 15.05
N LEU A 246 -3.08 -4.18 14.79
CA LEU A 246 -2.70 -2.76 14.72
C LEU A 246 -2.09 -2.29 16.04
N LYS A 247 -2.67 -2.68 17.18
CA LYS A 247 -2.14 -2.35 18.52
C LYS A 247 -0.76 -2.97 18.72
N ALA A 248 -0.61 -4.24 18.44
CA ALA A 248 0.68 -4.92 18.55
C ALA A 248 1.71 -4.31 17.57
N ASN A 249 1.30 -3.96 16.35
CA ASN A 249 2.11 -3.24 15.38
C ASN A 249 2.53 -1.85 15.87
N TYR A 250 1.62 -1.11 16.51
CA TYR A 250 1.93 0.18 17.14
C TYR A 250 3.03 0.05 18.21
N GLU A 251 2.95 -0.96 19.08
CA GLU A 251 3.93 -1.19 20.15
C GLU A 251 5.33 -1.45 19.59
N VAL A 252 5.47 -2.24 18.53
CA VAL A 252 6.77 -2.56 17.94
C VAL A 252 7.31 -1.48 17.01
N THR A 253 6.46 -0.56 16.53
CA THR A 253 6.86 0.53 15.65
C THR A 253 7.61 1.60 16.44
N LYS A 254 8.75 2.10 15.92
CA LYS A 254 9.53 3.20 16.51
C LYS A 254 8.70 4.49 16.54
N LYS A 255 8.98 5.36 17.50
CA LYS A 255 8.53 6.76 17.42
C LYS A 255 9.04 7.39 16.11
N GLY A 256 8.15 8.02 15.35
CA GLY A 256 8.43 8.52 14.00
C GLY A 256 8.37 7.47 12.90
N GLY A 257 8.21 6.19 13.24
CA GLY A 257 8.06 5.08 12.29
C GLY A 257 6.68 5.02 11.64
N TYR A 258 6.56 4.20 10.61
CA TYR A 258 5.39 4.12 9.74
C TYR A 258 4.81 2.71 9.65
N SER A 259 3.54 2.64 9.25
CA SER A 259 2.87 1.38 8.94
C SER A 259 2.00 1.56 7.70
N ALA A 260 2.29 0.83 6.63
CA ALA A 260 1.65 0.90 5.32
C ALA A 260 0.83 -0.37 5.06
N TRP A 261 -0.48 -0.22 4.91
CA TRP A 261 -1.42 -1.32 4.75
C TRP A 261 -2.08 -1.28 3.38
N VAL A 262 -1.78 -2.27 2.56
CA VAL A 262 -2.36 -2.41 1.22
C VAL A 262 -3.69 -3.12 1.33
N VAL A 263 -4.78 -2.41 1.10
CA VAL A 263 -6.13 -2.92 1.28
C VAL A 263 -7.01 -2.60 0.07
N LYS A 264 -8.14 -3.27 -0.03
CA LYS A 264 -9.12 -3.05 -1.08
C LYS A 264 -10.51 -3.00 -0.47
N ASP A 265 -11.28 -2.02 -0.92
CA ASP A 265 -12.71 -2.00 -0.68
C ASP A 265 -13.41 -3.04 -1.54
N TYR A 266 -14.54 -3.52 -1.09
CA TYR A 266 -15.27 -4.55 -1.82
C TYR A 266 -16.78 -4.41 -1.65
N ARG A 267 -17.54 -5.25 -2.34
CA ARG A 267 -19.00 -5.38 -2.21
C ARG A 267 -19.33 -6.75 -1.65
N ASP A 268 -20.27 -6.80 -0.74
CA ASP A 268 -20.88 -8.04 -0.28
C ASP A 268 -22.33 -8.11 -0.77
N THR A 269 -22.47 -8.33 -2.07
CA THR A 269 -23.78 -8.34 -2.73
C THR A 269 -24.69 -9.44 -2.22
N LYS A 270 -24.13 -10.55 -1.73
CA LYS A 270 -24.88 -11.64 -1.13
C LYS A 270 -25.62 -11.21 0.13
N ASN A 271 -24.98 -10.41 0.97
CA ASN A 271 -25.57 -9.85 2.18
C ASN A 271 -26.23 -8.47 1.91
N LYS A 272 -26.46 -8.12 0.61
CA LYS A 272 -27.04 -6.84 0.19
C LYS A 272 -26.27 -5.61 0.69
N ILE A 273 -24.96 -5.73 0.89
CA ILE A 273 -24.08 -4.62 1.24
C ILE A 273 -23.43 -4.10 -0.04
N PRO A 274 -23.86 -2.92 -0.53
CA PRO A 274 -23.39 -2.42 -1.82
C PRO A 274 -21.91 -2.00 -1.80
N TYR A 275 -21.38 -1.62 -0.65
CA TYR A 275 -20.00 -1.17 -0.51
C TYR A 275 -19.47 -1.36 0.92
N VAL A 276 -18.30 -1.97 1.06
CA VAL A 276 -17.56 -2.12 2.31
C VAL A 276 -16.29 -1.25 2.21
N PRO A 277 -16.24 -0.12 2.93
CA PRO A 277 -15.13 0.84 2.86
C PRO A 277 -13.98 0.41 3.78
N PHE A 278 -13.36 -0.74 3.51
CA PHE A 278 -12.37 -1.33 4.41
C PHE A 278 -11.18 -0.40 4.66
N HIS A 279 -10.71 0.37 3.66
CA HIS A 279 -9.63 1.33 3.87
C HIS A 279 -9.97 2.39 4.93
N SER A 280 -11.21 2.85 4.94
CA SER A 280 -11.71 3.86 5.89
C SER A 280 -11.89 3.30 7.30
N ASP A 281 -12.42 2.06 7.40
CA ASP A 281 -12.59 1.38 8.68
C ASP A 281 -11.22 1.02 9.30
N LEU A 282 -10.26 0.61 8.47
CA LEU A 282 -8.88 0.39 8.89
C LEU A 282 -8.22 1.68 9.39
N ALA A 283 -8.44 2.81 8.69
CA ALA A 283 -7.88 4.10 9.11
C ALA A 283 -8.39 4.49 10.51
N ARG A 284 -9.69 4.36 10.77
CA ARG A 284 -10.28 4.60 12.10
C ARG A 284 -9.70 3.66 13.15
N ALA A 285 -9.65 2.36 12.84
CA ALA A 285 -9.07 1.36 13.77
C ALA A 285 -7.61 1.67 14.13
N GLY A 286 -6.82 2.17 13.17
CA GLY A 286 -5.44 2.59 13.42
C GLY A 286 -5.34 3.81 14.35
N GLU A 287 -6.23 4.79 14.21
CA GLU A 287 -6.28 5.96 15.10
C GLU A 287 -6.72 5.57 16.52
N GLU A 288 -7.68 4.66 16.66
CA GLU A 288 -8.13 4.15 17.94
C GLU A 288 -7.02 3.46 18.75
N VAL A 289 -6.05 2.84 18.09
CA VAL A 289 -4.92 2.19 18.77
C VAL A 289 -3.71 3.10 19.01
N GLY A 290 -3.77 4.36 18.54
CA GLY A 290 -2.76 5.39 18.81
C GLY A 290 -1.92 5.86 17.63
N PHE A 291 -2.01 5.22 16.47
CA PHE A 291 -1.42 5.74 15.25
C PHE A 291 -2.06 7.08 14.84
N LYS A 292 -1.35 7.85 14.04
CA LYS A 292 -1.95 8.93 13.26
C LYS A 292 -2.14 8.46 11.83
N TYR A 293 -3.34 8.65 11.30
CA TYR A 293 -3.60 8.50 9.87
C TYR A 293 -2.79 9.54 9.12
N HIS A 294 -1.78 9.10 8.39
CA HIS A 294 -0.75 9.98 7.84
C HIS A 294 -1.01 10.34 6.38
N ASP A 295 -1.38 9.34 5.57
CA ASP A 295 -1.59 9.51 4.14
C ASP A 295 -2.43 8.39 3.55
N LEU A 296 -2.97 8.63 2.33
CA LEU A 296 -3.69 7.65 1.53
C LEU A 296 -3.15 7.65 0.11
N ILE A 297 -2.67 6.48 -0.33
CA ILE A 297 -2.22 6.29 -1.70
C ILE A 297 -3.20 5.37 -2.43
N VAL A 298 -3.61 5.77 -3.62
CA VAL A 298 -4.45 4.96 -4.51
C VAL A 298 -3.56 4.18 -5.47
N TRP A 299 -3.57 2.86 -5.37
CA TRP A 299 -2.94 2.01 -6.37
C TRP A 299 -3.96 1.70 -7.46
N ASP A 300 -3.84 2.42 -8.57
CA ASP A 300 -4.68 2.23 -9.76
C ASP A 300 -4.23 1.00 -10.56
N GLN A 301 -5.13 0.07 -10.74
CA GLN A 301 -4.96 -1.18 -11.46
C GLN A 301 -5.83 -1.23 -12.74
N THR A 302 -6.35 -0.10 -13.20
CA THR A 302 -7.27 -0.05 -14.35
C THR A 302 -6.66 -0.68 -15.59
N GLY A 303 -5.40 -0.39 -15.89
CA GLY A 303 -4.67 -1.00 -17.01
C GLY A 303 -4.35 -2.50 -16.86
N GLN A 304 -4.56 -3.09 -15.67
CA GLN A 304 -4.22 -4.48 -15.36
C GLN A 304 -5.46 -5.37 -15.17
N ARG A 305 -6.63 -4.77 -15.01
CA ARG A 305 -7.89 -5.45 -14.71
C ARG A 305 -8.88 -5.28 -15.86
N ARG A 306 -9.45 -6.38 -16.28
CA ARG A 306 -10.52 -6.36 -17.26
C ARG A 306 -11.79 -5.76 -16.62
N LEU A 307 -12.42 -4.82 -17.33
CA LEU A 307 -13.74 -4.32 -16.97
C LEU A 307 -14.80 -5.40 -17.19
N VAL A 308 -15.71 -5.50 -16.25
CA VAL A 308 -16.86 -6.42 -16.30
C VAL A 308 -18.14 -5.68 -16.02
N LEU A 309 -19.23 -6.12 -16.65
CA LEU A 309 -20.55 -5.57 -16.43
C LEU A 309 -21.11 -6.11 -15.11
N LEU A 310 -21.31 -5.22 -14.14
CA LEU A 310 -21.72 -5.60 -12.79
C LEU A 310 -23.15 -5.09 -12.49
N GLY A 311 -24.02 -6.01 -12.09
CA GLY A 311 -25.39 -5.71 -11.62
C GLY A 311 -26.39 -5.34 -12.70
N TYR A 312 -26.00 -5.33 -13.96
CA TYR A 312 -26.91 -5.07 -15.10
C TYR A 312 -27.99 -6.18 -15.20
N PRO A 313 -29.24 -5.89 -15.56
CA PRO A 313 -29.82 -4.56 -15.87
C PRO A 313 -30.44 -3.85 -14.65
N SER A 314 -30.49 -4.49 -13.48
CA SER A 314 -31.29 -4.01 -12.34
C SER A 314 -30.54 -3.04 -11.45
N ILE A 315 -29.26 -3.28 -11.22
CA ILE A 315 -28.39 -2.47 -10.36
C ILE A 315 -27.07 -2.23 -11.10
N PHE A 316 -26.67 -0.98 -11.22
CA PHE A 316 -25.42 -0.63 -11.90
C PHE A 316 -24.31 -0.37 -10.88
N TYR A 317 -23.24 -1.17 -10.95
CA TYR A 317 -22.06 -0.99 -10.12
C TYR A 317 -20.84 -0.62 -10.97
N THR A 318 -20.04 0.30 -10.49
CA THR A 318 -18.73 0.62 -11.08
C THR A 318 -17.74 -0.52 -10.81
N ASN A 319 -16.76 -0.72 -11.69
CA ASN A 319 -15.67 -1.64 -11.44
C ASN A 319 -14.73 -1.07 -10.35
N GLN A 320 -14.30 -1.92 -9.42
CA GLN A 320 -13.36 -1.56 -8.37
C GLN A 320 -11.95 -1.93 -8.83
N ASN A 321 -11.30 -1.01 -9.56
CA ASN A 321 -10.01 -1.23 -10.21
C ASN A 321 -8.83 -0.70 -9.40
N CYS A 322 -9.06 -0.14 -8.22
CA CYS A 322 -8.00 0.34 -7.35
C CYS A 322 -7.90 -0.47 -6.06
N SER A 323 -6.75 -0.41 -5.45
CA SER A 323 -6.49 -0.74 -4.06
C SER A 323 -6.01 0.51 -3.35
N PHE A 324 -6.08 0.52 -2.04
CA PHE A 324 -5.69 1.65 -1.20
C PHE A 324 -4.49 1.27 -0.37
N ILE A 325 -3.58 2.20 -0.15
CA ILE A 325 -2.47 2.03 0.77
C ILE A 325 -2.68 3.05 1.89
N VAL A 326 -3.14 2.57 3.02
CA VAL A 326 -3.36 3.38 4.22
C VAL A 326 -2.03 3.50 4.94
N ILE A 327 -1.56 4.72 5.11
CA ILE A 327 -0.30 5.01 5.77
C ILE A 327 -0.56 5.56 7.17
N PHE A 328 -0.02 4.90 8.16
CA PHE A 328 -0.01 5.34 9.55
C PHE A 328 1.37 5.81 9.97
N ARG A 329 1.41 6.66 10.99
CA ARG A 329 2.63 7.10 11.65
C ARG A 329 2.49 7.07 13.16
N LYS A 330 3.50 6.57 13.87
CA LYS A 330 3.63 6.67 15.33
C LYS A 330 4.33 7.98 15.67
N ILE A 331 3.68 8.86 16.46
CA ILE A 331 4.21 10.17 16.84
C ILE A 331 4.73 10.14 18.27
#